data_84179eab7538e88511e6d9bb47815773
#
_entry.id   84179eab7538e88511e6d9bb47815773
#
_cell.length_a   1.000
_cell.length_b   1.000
_cell.length_c   1.000
_cell.angle_alpha   90.00
_cell.angle_beta   90.00
_cell.angle_gamma   90.00
#
_symmetry.space_group_name_H-M   'P 1'
#
loop_
_entity.id
_entity.type
_entity.pdbx_description
1 polymer ?
#
loop_
_entity_poly.entity_id
_entity_poly.type
_entity_poly.pdbx_seq_one_letter_code
_entity_poly.pdbx_strand_id
1 'polypeptide(L)' 'MSDKSNVEERIKKAKELKQSLESKLEKVKGTPREEEFQLQIDKLNDLIAHLESEL' A
#
# COMPACT_ATOMS: atom_id res chain seq x y z
N MET A 1 -12.26 -23.44 0.81
CA MET A 1 -12.11 -22.41 1.02
C MET A 1 -10.93 -21.88 1.14
N SER A 2 -10.66 -20.89 0.71
CA SER A 2 -9.47 -20.62 0.56
C SER A 2 -9.06 -19.41 1.19
N ASP A 3 -8.34 -19.47 2.25
CA ASP A 3 -7.73 -18.36 2.91
C ASP A 3 -6.75 -17.65 2.00
N LYS A 4 -6.10 -18.40 1.12
CA LYS A 4 -5.17 -17.80 0.17
C LYS A 4 -5.87 -16.85 -0.77
N SER A 5 -7.07 -17.20 -1.19
CA SER A 5 -7.83 -16.34 -2.09
C SER A 5 -8.16 -15.00 -1.42
N ASN A 6 -8.51 -15.03 -0.14
CA ASN A 6 -8.77 -13.82 0.61
C ASN A 6 -7.53 -12.98 0.77
N VAL A 7 -6.40 -13.63 1.05
CA VAL A 7 -5.13 -12.92 1.21
C VAL A 7 -4.72 -12.27 -0.10
N GLU A 8 -4.87 -13.00 -1.20
CA GLU A 8 -4.53 -12.45 -2.52
C GLU A 8 -5.39 -11.24 -2.86
N GLU A 9 -6.67 -11.29 -2.50
CA GLU A 9 -7.57 -10.17 -2.75
C GLU A 9 -7.14 -8.94 -1.93
N ARG A 10 -6.75 -9.16 -0.69
CA ARG A 10 -6.28 -8.07 0.16
C ARG A 10 -4.99 -7.46 -0.37
N ILE A 11 -4.08 -8.29 -0.85
CA ILE A 11 -2.84 -7.82 -1.44
C ILE A 11 -3.14 -6.96 -2.66
N LYS A 12 -4.05 -7.42 -3.50
CA LYS A 12 -4.43 -6.68 -4.69
C LYS A 12 -4.96 -5.29 -4.32
N LYS A 13 -5.87 -5.23 -3.36
CA LYS A 13 -6.46 -3.97 -2.95
C LYS A 13 -5.42 -3.05 -2.31
N ALA A 14 -4.52 -3.61 -1.51
CA ALA A 14 -3.47 -2.82 -0.89
C ALA A 14 -2.52 -2.23 -1.94
N LYS A 15 -2.20 -3.01 -2.96
CA LYS A 15 -1.34 -2.52 -4.04
C LYS A 15 -2.01 -1.42 -4.86
N GLU A 16 -3.32 -1.55 -5.07
CA GLU A 16 -4.07 -0.51 -5.78
C GLU A 16 -4.08 0.78 -4.97
N LEU A 17 -4.29 0.68 -3.68
CA LEU A 17 -4.28 1.85 -2.82
C LEU A 17 -2.90 2.48 -2.79
N LYS A 18 -1.86 1.67 -2.70
CA LYS A 18 -0.48 2.17 -2.73
C LYS A 18 -0.22 2.95 -4.01
N GLN A 19 -0.65 2.42 -5.14
CA GLN A 19 -0.46 3.08 -6.43
C GLN A 19 -1.17 4.43 -6.46
N SER A 20 -2.37 4.49 -5.91
CA SER A 20 -3.11 5.74 -5.82
C SER A 20 -2.38 6.76 -4.95
N LEU A 21 -1.83 6.30 -3.82
CA LEU A 21 -1.08 7.18 -2.94
C LEU A 21 0.22 7.65 -3.58
N GLU A 22 0.87 6.80 -4.36
CA GLU A 22 2.08 7.20 -5.07
C GLU A 22 1.81 8.30 -6.08
N SER A 23 0.66 8.23 -6.76
CA SER A 23 0.25 9.29 -7.66
C SER A 23 0.03 10.61 -6.93
N LYS A 24 -0.58 10.53 -5.75
CA LYS A 24 -0.81 11.72 -4.94
C LYS A 24 0.49 12.27 -4.38
N LEU A 25 1.40 11.38 -3.98
CA LEU A 25 2.71 11.78 -3.49
C LEU A 25 3.44 12.60 -4.52
N GLU A 26 3.39 12.16 -5.77
CA GLU A 26 4.05 12.88 -6.85
C GLU A 26 3.58 14.32 -6.94
N LYS A 27 2.30 14.55 -6.72
CA LYS A 27 1.71 15.88 -6.82
C LYS A 27 2.06 16.78 -5.64
N VAL A 28 2.42 16.20 -4.50
CA VAL A 28 2.73 16.99 -3.32
C VAL A 28 4.21 16.99 -2.96
N LYS A 29 5.06 16.53 -3.87
CA LYS A 29 6.49 16.56 -3.63
C LYS A 29 6.97 17.99 -3.40
N GLY A 30 7.87 18.13 -2.42
CA GLY A 30 8.37 19.45 -2.08
C GLY A 30 7.47 20.21 -1.14
N THR A 31 6.35 19.63 -0.71
CA THR A 31 5.45 20.25 0.25
C THR A 31 5.49 19.47 1.55
N PRO A 32 4.98 20.07 2.65
CA PRO A 32 4.92 19.33 3.93
C PRO A 32 4.08 18.06 3.86
N ARG A 33 3.19 17.96 2.89
CA ARG A 33 2.34 16.78 2.76
C ARG A 33 3.08 15.57 2.22
N GLU A 34 4.24 15.78 1.64
CA GLU A 34 5.03 14.69 1.11
C GLU A 34 5.29 13.62 2.17
N GLU A 35 5.66 14.05 3.37
CA GLU A 35 5.95 13.11 4.44
C GLU A 35 4.73 12.30 4.85
N GLU A 36 3.55 12.92 4.87
CA GLU A 36 2.34 12.23 5.24
C GLU A 36 2.02 11.09 4.27
N PHE A 37 2.12 11.37 2.98
CA PHE A 37 1.84 10.35 1.98
C PHE A 37 2.92 9.27 1.99
N GLN A 38 4.18 9.66 2.17
CA GLN A 38 5.25 8.68 2.24
C GLN A 38 5.06 7.73 3.42
N LEU A 39 4.63 8.25 4.56
CA LEU A 39 4.38 7.41 5.72
C LEU A 39 3.26 6.41 5.45
N GLN A 40 2.20 6.85 4.80
CA GLN A 40 1.11 5.95 4.45
C GLN A 40 1.55 4.86 3.49
N ILE A 41 2.38 5.22 2.51
CA ILE A 41 2.93 4.24 1.56
C ILE A 41 3.81 3.24 2.29
N ASP A 42 4.64 3.71 3.22
CA ASP A 42 5.50 2.82 4.00
C ASP A 42 4.67 1.82 4.80
N LYS A 43 3.58 2.28 5.40
CA LYS A 43 2.70 1.38 6.15
C LYS A 43 2.04 0.36 5.24
N LEU A 44 1.66 0.76 4.03
CA LEU A 44 1.08 -0.17 3.08
C LEU A 44 2.10 -1.20 2.62
N ASN A 45 3.35 -0.78 2.41
CA ASN A 45 4.40 -1.72 2.05
C ASN A 45 4.58 -2.78 3.14
N ASP A 46 4.55 -2.36 4.40
CA ASP A 46 4.65 -3.30 5.52
C ASP A 46 3.47 -4.26 5.53
N LEU A 47 2.28 -3.74 5.30
CA LEU A 47 1.08 -4.57 5.25
C LEU A 47 1.16 -5.57 4.10
N ILE A 48 1.57 -5.12 2.93
CA ILE A 48 1.69 -6.00 1.77
C ILE A 48 2.69 -7.11 2.04
N ALA A 49 3.85 -6.76 2.60
CA ALA A 49 4.87 -7.76 2.92
C ALA A 49 4.33 -8.78 3.92
N HIS A 50 3.58 -8.30 4.91
CA HIS A 50 3.00 -9.19 5.91
C HIS A 50 1.97 -10.13 5.27
N LEU A 51 1.12 -9.60 4.41
CA LEU A 51 0.12 -10.42 3.73
C LEU A 51 0.79 -11.45 2.82
N GLU A 52 1.84 -11.03 2.12
CA GLU A 52 2.54 -11.95 1.22
C GLU A 52 3.19 -13.09 2.00
N SER A 53 3.60 -12.84 3.22
CA SER A 53 4.19 -13.89 4.05
C SER A 53 3.15 -14.94 4.46
N GLU A 54 1.87 -14.65 4.30
CA GLU A 54 0.81 -15.60 4.61
C GLU A 54 0.50 -16.53 3.43
N LEU A 55 1.04 -16.27 2.30
CA LEU A 55 0.85 -17.13 1.14
C LEU A 55 1.84 -18.31 1.21
#